data_ca83ca74c9b6cd939dc83fe2ddd304c9
#
_entry.id   ca83ca74c9b6cd939dc83fe2ddd304c9
#
_cell.length_a   1.000
_cell.length_b   1.000
_cell.length_c   1.000
_cell.angle_alpha   90.00
_cell.angle_beta   90.00
_cell.angle_gamma   90.00
#
_symmetry.space_group_name_H-M   'P 1'
#
loop_
_entity.id
_entity.type
_entity.pdbx_description
1 polymer ?
#
loop_
_entity_poly.entity_id
_entity_poly.type
_entity_poly.pdbx_seq_one_letter_code
_entity_poly.pdbx_strand_id
1 'polypeptide(L)'
;PDILFALETAKNKFGADAVYFRYFQDSRAAVPQLYIFDYTLKPLSSQEKNRIHRNMWNGYQVPVYIIIEKSSVSFFDAREKPDYNRVNYAQEIIIKTGEAIRNFNAQSFDNGLFWEEEINKNHFQFEQSATKDLIRGLKEVYASFQKESGLDKHVALKLLVQCLLIKYLEERDEDSQSGYFASTYFQKHFQCNGFCDVIRQGKLLDLLDKLASDFNGKIFQWDKEKEVKERTSIRKTEIKYLANYLDANIENNQYVFWRLYSFSHLPVEVISSVYEELLTDSKDIVYTPEMIVSTLVDECMPLQSPQKDFKLIDVSCGSGIFLVKAYKRIVQW
;
A
#
# COMPACT_ATOMS: atom_id res chain seq x y z
N PRO A 1 -23.05 4.58 4.10
CA PRO A 1 -21.75 5.27 4.31
C PRO A 1 -20.58 4.48 3.71
N ASP A 2 -20.48 3.16 3.95
CA ASP A 2 -19.43 2.27 3.44
C ASP A 2 -19.35 2.22 1.91
N ILE A 3 -20.50 2.06 1.25
CA ILE A 3 -20.61 2.06 -0.22
C ILE A 3 -20.16 3.39 -0.78
N LEU A 4 -20.58 4.51 -0.18
CA LEU A 4 -20.21 5.84 -0.64
C LEU A 4 -18.71 6.07 -0.54
N PHE A 5 -18.10 5.71 0.59
CA PHE A 5 -16.65 5.79 0.79
C PHE A 5 -15.87 4.93 -0.22
N ALA A 6 -16.34 3.71 -0.49
CA ALA A 6 -15.72 2.83 -1.47
C ALA A 6 -15.85 3.37 -2.91
N LEU A 7 -17.01 3.96 -3.26
CA LEU A 7 -17.22 4.60 -4.55
C LEU A 7 -16.35 5.85 -4.72
N GLU A 8 -16.24 6.69 -3.70
CA GLU A 8 -15.36 7.86 -3.72
C GLU A 8 -13.89 7.46 -3.86
N THR A 9 -13.47 6.42 -3.14
CA THR A 9 -12.12 5.87 -3.25
C THR A 9 -11.86 5.34 -4.66
N ALA A 10 -12.77 4.54 -5.22
CA ALA A 10 -12.64 3.99 -6.55
C ALA A 10 -12.53 5.11 -7.61
N LYS A 11 -13.39 6.13 -7.52
CA LYS A 11 -13.41 7.26 -8.45
C LYS A 11 -12.18 8.16 -8.29
N ASN A 12 -11.96 8.66 -7.07
CA ASN A 12 -10.99 9.75 -6.85
C ASN A 12 -9.54 9.23 -6.83
N LYS A 13 -9.33 8.01 -6.33
CA LYS A 13 -7.99 7.43 -6.19
C LYS A 13 -7.58 6.57 -7.39
N PHE A 14 -8.51 5.81 -7.95
CA PHE A 14 -8.22 4.88 -9.03
C PHE A 14 -8.75 5.34 -10.39
N GLY A 15 -9.71 6.28 -10.43
CA GLY A 15 -10.34 6.75 -11.65
C GLY A 15 -11.34 5.74 -12.22
N ALA A 16 -11.87 4.83 -11.40
CA ALA A 16 -12.87 3.87 -11.84
C ALA A 16 -14.24 4.53 -12.02
N ASP A 17 -14.96 4.11 -13.05
CA ASP A 17 -16.29 4.62 -13.38
C ASP A 17 -17.41 3.95 -12.59
N ALA A 18 -17.21 2.65 -12.23
CA ALA A 18 -18.16 1.89 -11.43
C ALA A 18 -17.46 0.85 -10.55
N VAL A 19 -18.18 0.38 -9.54
CA VAL A 19 -17.74 -0.65 -8.61
C VAL A 19 -18.82 -1.72 -8.50
N TYR A 20 -18.43 -2.98 -8.58
CA TYR A 20 -19.30 -4.10 -8.30
C TYR A 20 -19.12 -4.53 -6.86
N PHE A 21 -20.21 -4.58 -6.09
CA PHE A 21 -20.23 -4.93 -4.68
C PHE A 21 -20.88 -6.28 -4.44
N ARG A 22 -20.31 -7.06 -3.52
CA ARG A 22 -20.98 -8.18 -2.88
C ARG A 22 -21.72 -7.67 -1.65
N TYR A 23 -23.01 -7.95 -1.59
CA TYR A 23 -23.87 -7.62 -0.46
C TYR A 23 -24.09 -8.85 0.42
N PHE A 24 -24.22 -8.62 1.71
CA PHE A 24 -24.53 -9.66 2.70
C PHE A 24 -25.90 -9.41 3.29
N GLN A 25 -26.57 -10.48 3.73
CA GLN A 25 -27.92 -10.39 4.34
C GLN A 25 -27.86 -9.96 5.81
N ASP A 26 -26.68 -9.96 6.41
CA ASP A 26 -26.43 -9.55 7.79
C ASP A 26 -25.88 -8.12 7.87
N SER A 27 -25.38 -7.72 9.05
CA SER A 27 -24.85 -6.37 9.32
C SER A 27 -23.45 -6.09 8.74
N ARG A 28 -22.87 -7.03 7.99
CA ARG A 28 -21.55 -6.83 7.38
C ARG A 28 -21.62 -5.75 6.30
N ALA A 29 -20.56 -4.97 6.21
CA ALA A 29 -20.39 -4.00 5.14
C ALA A 29 -20.36 -4.67 3.76
N ALA A 30 -20.92 -4.01 2.75
CA ALA A 30 -20.79 -4.44 1.36
C ALA A 30 -19.30 -4.40 0.96
N VAL A 31 -18.83 -5.46 0.30
CA VAL A 31 -17.43 -5.62 -0.09
C VAL A 31 -17.27 -5.36 -1.59
N PRO A 32 -16.44 -4.38 -1.99
CA PRO A 32 -16.13 -4.18 -3.40
C PRO A 32 -15.37 -5.39 -3.94
N GLN A 33 -15.84 -5.95 -5.06
CA GLN A 33 -15.25 -7.13 -5.69
C GLN A 33 -14.42 -6.79 -6.92
N LEU A 34 -14.87 -5.82 -7.70
CA LEU A 34 -14.15 -5.37 -8.89
C LEU A 34 -14.42 -3.91 -9.23
N TYR A 35 -13.46 -3.28 -9.88
CA TYR A 35 -13.58 -1.94 -10.45
C TYR A 35 -13.79 -2.01 -11.96
N ILE A 36 -14.61 -1.10 -12.48
CA ILE A 36 -14.95 -1.01 -13.90
C ILE A 36 -14.47 0.33 -14.44
N PHE A 37 -13.73 0.27 -15.54
CA PHE A 37 -13.26 1.43 -16.29
C PHE A 37 -13.94 1.45 -17.67
N ASP A 38 -14.71 2.49 -17.97
CA ASP A 38 -15.46 2.62 -19.21
C ASP A 38 -14.75 3.52 -20.22
N TYR A 39 -14.19 2.90 -21.23
CA TYR A 39 -13.53 3.54 -22.36
C TYR A 39 -14.29 3.34 -23.68
N THR A 40 -15.60 3.11 -23.63
CA THR A 40 -16.43 2.92 -24.83
C THR A 40 -16.45 4.15 -25.75
N LEU A 41 -16.33 5.34 -25.18
CA LEU A 41 -16.36 6.62 -25.93
C LEU A 41 -14.97 7.17 -26.26
N LYS A 42 -13.92 6.76 -25.53
CA LYS A 42 -12.56 7.26 -25.69
C LYS A 42 -11.60 6.08 -25.81
N PRO A 43 -10.79 6.00 -26.88
CA PRO A 43 -9.80 4.92 -27.01
C PRO A 43 -8.77 5.02 -25.88
N LEU A 44 -8.45 3.87 -25.29
CA LEU A 44 -7.47 3.73 -24.20
C LEU A 44 -6.08 3.47 -24.79
N SER A 45 -5.12 4.35 -24.47
CA SER A 45 -3.72 4.14 -24.84
C SER A 45 -3.05 3.06 -23.98
N SER A 46 -2.01 2.40 -24.52
CA SER A 46 -1.21 1.42 -23.76
C SER A 46 -0.61 2.03 -22.49
N GLN A 47 -0.23 3.30 -22.51
CA GLN A 47 0.30 4.00 -21.32
C GLN A 47 -0.74 4.18 -20.24
N GLU A 48 -1.97 4.54 -20.62
CA GLU A 48 -3.10 4.66 -19.66
C GLU A 48 -3.47 3.29 -19.10
N LYS A 49 -3.54 2.24 -19.93
CA LYS A 49 -3.78 0.85 -19.50
C LYS A 49 -2.73 0.42 -18.48
N ASN A 50 -1.46 0.65 -18.77
CA ASN A 50 -0.36 0.37 -17.86
C ASN A 50 -0.46 1.16 -16.54
N ARG A 51 -0.84 2.43 -16.59
CA ARG A 51 -1.04 3.26 -15.41
C ARG A 51 -2.18 2.72 -14.53
N ILE A 52 -3.31 2.35 -15.14
CA ILE A 52 -4.43 1.72 -14.42
C ILE A 52 -3.93 0.46 -13.72
N HIS A 53 -3.27 -0.44 -14.44
CA HIS A 53 -2.77 -1.70 -13.87
C HIS A 53 -1.83 -1.47 -12.69
N ARG A 54 -0.85 -0.57 -12.82
CA ARG A 54 0.06 -0.22 -11.74
C ARG A 54 -0.68 0.31 -10.51
N ASN A 55 -1.63 1.21 -10.70
CA ASN A 55 -2.40 1.79 -9.59
C ASN A 55 -3.25 0.72 -8.90
N MET A 56 -3.90 -0.16 -9.67
CA MET A 56 -4.68 -1.28 -9.16
C MET A 56 -3.81 -2.27 -8.37
N TRP A 57 -2.64 -2.63 -8.90
CA TRP A 57 -1.71 -3.52 -8.21
C TRP A 57 -1.21 -2.92 -6.88
N ASN A 58 -0.87 -1.64 -6.86
CA ASN A 58 -0.46 -0.95 -5.64
C ASN A 58 -1.59 -0.80 -4.61
N GLY A 59 -2.81 -0.52 -5.08
CA GLY A 59 -3.93 -0.18 -4.20
C GLY A 59 -4.57 -1.35 -3.50
N TYR A 60 -4.55 -2.53 -4.13
CA TYR A 60 -5.07 -3.78 -3.56
C TYR A 60 -6.49 -3.69 -2.98
N GLN A 61 -7.33 -2.79 -3.49
CA GLN A 61 -8.70 -2.60 -2.99
C GLN A 61 -9.65 -3.70 -3.47
N VAL A 62 -9.46 -4.14 -4.71
CA VAL A 62 -10.21 -5.22 -5.34
C VAL A 62 -9.25 -6.16 -6.06
N PRO A 63 -9.52 -7.46 -6.11
CA PRO A 63 -8.64 -8.43 -6.77
C PRO A 63 -8.75 -8.39 -8.30
N VAL A 64 -9.87 -7.90 -8.83
CA VAL A 64 -10.17 -7.88 -10.27
C VAL A 64 -10.55 -6.47 -10.71
N TYR A 65 -10.16 -6.09 -11.91
CA TYR A 65 -10.72 -4.92 -12.57
C TYR A 65 -11.04 -5.23 -14.04
N ILE A 66 -11.97 -4.46 -14.59
CA ILE A 66 -12.50 -4.62 -15.95
C ILE A 66 -12.26 -3.33 -16.72
N ILE A 67 -11.82 -3.46 -17.96
CA ILE A 67 -11.78 -2.35 -18.92
C ILE A 67 -12.78 -2.67 -20.02
N ILE A 68 -13.73 -1.76 -20.24
CA ILE A 68 -14.73 -1.85 -21.30
C ILE A 68 -14.32 -0.88 -22.41
N GLU A 69 -14.04 -1.42 -23.57
CA GLU A 69 -13.76 -0.67 -24.80
C GLU A 69 -14.92 -0.87 -25.79
N LYS A 70 -14.97 -0.08 -26.87
CA LYS A 70 -16.06 -0.11 -27.85
C LYS A 70 -16.40 -1.50 -28.40
N SER A 71 -15.44 -2.37 -28.54
CA SER A 71 -15.55 -3.70 -29.14
C SER A 71 -15.12 -4.86 -28.23
N SER A 72 -14.65 -4.58 -27.03
CA SER A 72 -14.10 -5.59 -26.13
C SER A 72 -14.37 -5.29 -24.67
N VAL A 73 -14.41 -6.33 -23.87
CA VAL A 73 -14.42 -6.28 -22.41
C VAL A 73 -13.25 -7.15 -21.94
N SER A 74 -12.29 -6.53 -21.28
CA SER A 74 -11.08 -7.20 -20.80
C SER A 74 -11.07 -7.24 -19.28
N PHE A 75 -10.70 -8.39 -18.71
CA PHE A 75 -10.57 -8.61 -17.28
C PHE A 75 -9.09 -8.72 -16.92
N PHE A 76 -8.73 -8.18 -15.77
CA PHE A 76 -7.34 -8.13 -15.31
C PHE A 76 -7.23 -8.55 -13.85
N ASP A 77 -6.16 -9.24 -13.54
CA ASP A 77 -5.76 -9.49 -12.14
C ASP A 77 -5.08 -8.25 -11.57
N ALA A 78 -5.71 -7.61 -10.59
CA ALA A 78 -5.14 -6.46 -9.90
C ALA A 78 -3.92 -6.81 -9.03
N ARG A 79 -3.65 -8.10 -8.80
CA ARG A 79 -2.52 -8.60 -7.99
C ARG A 79 -1.31 -8.97 -8.84
N GLU A 80 -1.45 -9.06 -10.16
CA GLU A 80 -0.34 -9.38 -11.05
C GLU A 80 0.68 -8.24 -11.06
N LYS A 81 1.94 -8.57 -10.72
CA LYS A 81 3.02 -7.59 -10.69
C LYS A 81 3.28 -7.05 -12.09
N PRO A 82 3.33 -5.71 -12.29
CA PRO A 82 3.70 -5.11 -13.57
C PRO A 82 5.08 -5.56 -14.04
N ASP A 83 5.17 -6.11 -15.28
CA ASP A 83 6.44 -6.47 -15.90
C ASP A 83 6.93 -5.33 -16.81
N TYR A 84 7.79 -4.48 -16.28
CA TYR A 84 8.31 -3.31 -16.98
C TYR A 84 9.20 -3.62 -18.19
N ASN A 85 9.58 -4.88 -18.40
CA ASN A 85 10.28 -5.31 -19.60
C ASN A 85 9.34 -5.41 -20.81
N ARG A 86 8.04 -5.30 -20.58
CA ARG A 86 7.01 -5.35 -21.64
C ARG A 86 6.44 -3.96 -21.89
N VAL A 87 6.16 -3.67 -23.15
CA VAL A 87 5.47 -2.43 -23.55
C VAL A 87 4.05 -2.37 -22.96
N ASN A 88 3.39 -3.52 -22.90
CA ASN A 88 2.09 -3.71 -22.24
C ASN A 88 2.28 -4.72 -21.12
N TYR A 89 2.40 -4.25 -19.88
CA TYR A 89 2.54 -5.12 -18.72
C TYR A 89 1.22 -5.44 -18.00
N ALA A 90 0.11 -4.81 -18.41
CA ALA A 90 -1.20 -5.28 -18.01
C ALA A 90 -1.57 -6.49 -18.87
N GLN A 91 -1.60 -7.67 -18.25
CA GLN A 91 -1.99 -8.91 -18.92
C GLN A 91 -3.50 -9.13 -18.75
N GLU A 92 -4.18 -9.27 -19.87
CA GLU A 92 -5.58 -9.69 -19.87
C GLU A 92 -5.65 -11.14 -19.43
N ILE A 93 -6.47 -11.41 -18.39
CA ILE A 93 -6.69 -12.78 -17.91
C ILE A 93 -7.39 -13.61 -18.97
N ILE A 94 -7.94 -13.02 -20.04
CA ILE A 94 -8.63 -13.63 -21.15
C ILE A 94 -9.59 -12.70 -21.74
N ILE A 95 -9.93 -12.64 -23.02
CA ILE A 95 -11.20 -13.28 -23.29
C ILE A 95 -11.44 -13.48 -24.75
N LYS A 96 -11.51 -14.71 -25.11
CA LYS A 96 -12.27 -15.08 -26.30
C LYS A 96 -13.73 -15.19 -25.86
N THR A 97 -14.55 -14.32 -26.43
CA THR A 97 -16.01 -14.28 -26.32
C THR A 97 -16.65 -15.66 -26.21
N GLY A 98 -17.24 -16.01 -25.10
CA GLY A 98 -18.06 -17.19 -24.90
C GLY A 98 -17.79 -17.97 -23.63
N GLU A 99 -16.55 -18.41 -23.37
CA GLU A 99 -16.23 -19.16 -22.15
C GLU A 99 -16.03 -18.24 -20.95
N ALA A 100 -15.46 -17.09 -21.17
CA ALA A 100 -15.21 -16.12 -20.11
C ALA A 100 -16.51 -15.55 -19.52
N ILE A 101 -17.54 -15.33 -20.31
CA ILE A 101 -18.84 -14.85 -19.80
C ILE A 101 -19.46 -15.88 -18.81
N ARG A 102 -19.12 -17.16 -18.92
CA ARG A 102 -19.62 -18.18 -17.99
C ARG A 102 -18.99 -18.06 -16.61
N ASN A 103 -17.71 -17.74 -16.53
CA ASN A 103 -16.97 -17.68 -15.27
C ASN A 103 -17.03 -16.29 -14.63
N PHE A 104 -17.09 -15.22 -15.44
CA PHE A 104 -17.18 -13.84 -14.99
C PHE A 104 -18.62 -13.31 -15.01
N ASN A 105 -19.52 -13.94 -14.28
CA ASN A 105 -20.90 -13.51 -14.16
C ASN A 105 -21.20 -12.99 -12.72
N ALA A 106 -22.18 -12.09 -12.60
CA ALA A 106 -22.56 -11.49 -11.33
C ALA A 106 -22.89 -12.54 -10.25
N GLN A 107 -23.61 -13.61 -10.64
CA GLN A 107 -24.02 -14.64 -9.70
C GLN A 107 -22.82 -15.38 -9.07
N SER A 108 -21.75 -15.64 -9.84
CA SER A 108 -20.56 -16.31 -9.31
C SER A 108 -19.77 -15.41 -8.34
N PHE A 109 -19.79 -14.10 -8.53
CA PHE A 109 -19.23 -13.15 -7.56
C PHE A 109 -20.09 -13.04 -6.30
N ASP A 110 -21.41 -12.96 -6.44
CA ASP A 110 -22.35 -12.81 -5.33
C ASP A 110 -22.33 -14.00 -4.37
N ASN A 111 -22.32 -15.21 -4.91
CA ASN A 111 -22.30 -16.43 -4.10
C ASN A 111 -20.89 -16.88 -3.71
N GLY A 112 -19.85 -16.26 -4.27
CA GLY A 112 -18.44 -16.56 -3.99
C GLY A 112 -17.87 -17.75 -4.77
N LEU A 113 -18.63 -18.40 -5.64
CA LEU A 113 -18.14 -19.53 -6.44
C LEU A 113 -17.00 -19.14 -7.37
N PHE A 114 -16.97 -17.88 -7.84
CA PHE A 114 -15.86 -17.35 -8.63
C PHE A 114 -14.48 -17.60 -7.96
N TRP A 115 -14.40 -17.41 -6.64
CA TRP A 115 -13.17 -17.57 -5.87
C TRP A 115 -12.85 -19.02 -5.53
N GLU A 116 -13.87 -19.92 -5.60
CA GLU A 116 -13.71 -21.34 -5.33
C GLU A 116 -13.20 -22.12 -6.54
N GLU A 117 -13.35 -21.59 -7.75
CA GLU A 117 -12.85 -22.22 -8.96
C GLU A 117 -11.32 -22.33 -8.94
N GLU A 118 -10.81 -23.51 -9.30
CA GLU A 118 -9.38 -23.86 -9.20
C GLU A 118 -8.50 -22.94 -10.06
N ILE A 119 -9.00 -22.54 -11.23
CA ILE A 119 -8.31 -21.59 -12.13
C ILE A 119 -8.16 -20.23 -11.43
N ASN A 120 -9.21 -19.73 -10.77
CA ASN A 120 -9.20 -18.44 -10.13
C ASN A 120 -8.34 -18.44 -8.84
N LYS A 121 -8.33 -19.54 -8.08
CA LYS A 121 -7.42 -19.73 -6.94
C LYS A 121 -5.94 -19.58 -7.32
N ASN A 122 -5.57 -20.05 -8.50
CA ASN A 122 -4.19 -20.00 -8.99
C ASN A 122 -3.81 -18.62 -9.57
N HIS A 123 -4.79 -17.85 -10.09
CA HIS A 123 -4.54 -16.53 -10.65
C HIS A 123 -4.48 -15.43 -9.56
N PHE A 124 -5.46 -15.40 -8.68
CA PHE A 124 -5.62 -14.30 -7.71
C PHE A 124 -4.88 -14.55 -6.39
N GLN A 125 -3.56 -14.76 -6.45
CA GLN A 125 -2.75 -15.05 -5.27
C GLN A 125 -2.32 -13.77 -4.54
N PHE A 126 -2.61 -13.70 -3.24
CA PHE A 126 -2.21 -12.58 -2.38
C PHE A 126 -0.70 -12.35 -2.33
N GLU A 127 0.09 -13.43 -2.45
CA GLU A 127 1.56 -13.38 -2.39
C GLU A 127 2.20 -12.54 -3.51
N GLN A 128 1.47 -12.25 -4.58
CA GLN A 128 1.91 -11.41 -5.70
C GLN A 128 1.58 -9.92 -5.50
N SER A 129 0.90 -9.56 -4.41
CA SER A 129 0.50 -8.17 -4.14
C SER A 129 1.70 -7.23 -3.96
N ALA A 130 1.49 -5.95 -4.24
CA ALA A 130 2.50 -4.90 -4.06
C ALA A 130 3.04 -4.85 -2.63
N THR A 131 2.17 -5.07 -1.63
CA THR A 131 2.55 -5.11 -0.22
C THR A 131 3.55 -6.24 0.05
N LYS A 132 3.29 -7.45 -0.43
CA LYS A 132 4.20 -8.59 -0.22
C LYS A 132 5.51 -8.43 -0.98
N ASP A 133 5.45 -7.88 -2.18
CA ASP A 133 6.65 -7.58 -2.97
C ASP A 133 7.52 -6.50 -2.30
N LEU A 134 6.91 -5.42 -1.80
CA LEU A 134 7.58 -4.37 -1.04
C LEU A 134 8.24 -4.92 0.23
N ILE A 135 7.52 -5.72 1.01
CA ILE A 135 8.07 -6.34 2.22
C ILE A 135 9.28 -7.21 1.89
N ARG A 136 9.21 -8.00 0.82
CA ARG A 136 10.33 -8.86 0.38
C ARG A 136 11.59 -8.04 0.11
N GLY A 137 11.47 -6.96 -0.66
CA GLY A 137 12.61 -6.09 -0.95
C GLY A 137 13.11 -5.33 0.28
N LEU A 138 12.21 -4.91 1.19
CA LEU A 138 12.63 -4.29 2.45
C LEU A 138 13.38 -5.28 3.37
N LYS A 139 13.04 -6.57 3.34
CA LYS A 139 13.83 -7.61 4.04
C LYS A 139 15.26 -7.70 3.50
N GLU A 140 15.44 -7.57 2.18
CA GLU A 140 16.77 -7.54 1.56
C GLU A 140 17.57 -6.29 2.00
N VAL A 141 16.94 -5.11 1.98
CA VAL A 141 17.55 -3.87 2.49
C VAL A 141 17.90 -3.99 3.98
N TYR A 142 17.01 -4.55 4.79
CA TYR A 142 17.25 -4.79 6.22
C TYR A 142 18.44 -5.72 6.44
N ALA A 143 18.53 -6.81 5.69
CA ALA A 143 19.64 -7.75 5.75
C ALA A 143 20.98 -7.08 5.35
N SER A 144 20.98 -6.20 4.33
CA SER A 144 22.17 -5.46 3.93
C SER A 144 22.67 -4.53 5.03
N PHE A 145 21.79 -3.83 5.74
CA PHE A 145 22.15 -2.97 6.87
C PHE A 145 22.85 -3.74 7.98
N GLN A 146 22.43 -4.96 8.25
CA GLN A 146 23.05 -5.79 9.28
C GLN A 146 24.41 -6.36 8.83
N LYS A 147 24.47 -6.84 7.59
CA LYS A 147 25.65 -7.54 7.06
C LYS A 147 26.82 -6.57 6.78
N GLU A 148 26.52 -5.43 6.17
CA GLU A 148 27.54 -4.49 5.69
C GLU A 148 27.94 -3.46 6.76
N SER A 149 26.98 -3.02 7.58
CA SER A 149 27.20 -1.90 8.51
C SER A 149 27.15 -2.31 9.97
N GLY A 150 26.76 -3.55 10.27
CA GLY A 150 26.59 -4.01 11.65
C GLY A 150 25.57 -3.20 12.44
N LEU A 151 24.56 -2.61 11.77
CA LEU A 151 23.55 -1.81 12.43
C LEU A 151 22.71 -2.71 13.36
N ASP A 152 22.47 -2.23 14.58
CA ASP A 152 21.62 -2.92 15.54
C ASP A 152 20.23 -3.18 14.96
N LYS A 153 19.66 -4.36 15.22
CA LYS A 153 18.37 -4.81 14.66
C LYS A 153 17.24 -3.82 14.91
N HIS A 154 17.14 -3.31 16.13
CA HIS A 154 16.07 -2.37 16.50
C HIS A 154 16.25 -1.01 15.84
N VAL A 155 17.50 -0.55 15.71
CA VAL A 155 17.82 0.70 15.02
C VAL A 155 17.52 0.58 13.53
N ALA A 156 17.90 -0.53 12.90
CA ALA A 156 17.62 -0.79 11.50
C ALA A 156 16.11 -0.81 11.22
N LEU A 157 15.34 -1.54 12.05
CA LEU A 157 13.89 -1.60 11.92
C LEU A 157 13.23 -0.24 12.12
N LYS A 158 13.60 0.48 13.19
CA LYS A 158 13.10 1.84 13.45
C LYS A 158 13.36 2.75 12.26
N LEU A 159 14.57 2.74 11.72
CA LEU A 159 14.96 3.54 10.57
C LEU A 159 14.14 3.21 9.33
N LEU A 160 13.94 1.93 9.02
CA LEU A 160 13.13 1.49 7.88
C LEU A 160 11.68 1.95 8.01
N VAL A 161 11.07 1.78 9.18
CA VAL A 161 9.69 2.21 9.44
C VAL A 161 9.55 3.72 9.34
N GLN A 162 10.50 4.49 9.89
CA GLN A 162 10.53 5.94 9.77
C GLN A 162 10.62 6.38 8.30
N CYS A 163 11.54 5.80 7.54
CA CYS A 163 11.72 6.14 6.13
C CYS A 163 10.50 5.77 5.28
N LEU A 164 9.90 4.61 5.55
CA LEU A 164 8.68 4.18 4.86
C LEU A 164 7.51 5.12 5.15
N LEU A 165 7.34 5.53 6.41
CA LEU A 165 6.30 6.47 6.81
C LEU A 165 6.50 7.84 6.14
N ILE A 166 7.72 8.35 6.12
CA ILE A 166 8.03 9.64 5.46
C ILE A 166 7.72 9.55 3.96
N LYS A 167 8.14 8.47 3.29
CA LYS A 167 7.87 8.26 1.87
C LYS A 167 6.39 8.14 1.57
N TYR A 168 5.65 7.43 2.42
CA TYR A 168 4.21 7.28 2.31
C TYR A 168 3.48 8.63 2.44
N LEU A 169 3.87 9.46 3.41
CA LEU A 169 3.27 10.77 3.61
C LEU A 169 3.67 11.75 2.49
N GLU A 170 4.93 11.73 2.04
CA GLU A 170 5.39 12.56 0.91
C GLU A 170 4.51 12.38 -0.32
N GLU A 171 4.33 11.14 -0.79
CA GLU A 171 3.56 10.90 -2.01
C GLU A 171 2.07 11.21 -1.86
N ARG A 172 1.49 10.99 -0.69
CA ARG A 172 0.10 11.37 -0.42
C ARG A 172 -0.09 12.88 -0.38
N ASP A 173 0.84 13.61 0.19
CA ASP A 173 0.81 15.05 0.28
C ASP A 173 1.05 15.70 -1.09
N GLU A 174 1.91 15.13 -1.93
CA GLU A 174 2.08 15.52 -3.33
C GLU A 174 0.80 15.35 -4.14
N ASP A 175 0.12 14.21 -4.03
CA ASP A 175 -1.12 13.93 -4.76
C ASP A 175 -2.26 14.87 -4.34
N SER A 176 -2.38 15.15 -3.04
CA SER A 176 -3.39 16.05 -2.49
C SER A 176 -3.03 17.53 -2.61
N GLN A 177 -1.79 17.85 -2.97
CA GLN A 177 -1.19 19.19 -2.94
C GLN A 177 -1.35 19.90 -1.58
N SER A 178 -1.49 19.13 -0.53
CA SER A 178 -1.71 19.57 0.84
C SER A 178 -1.00 18.62 1.80
N GLY A 179 -0.81 19.06 3.06
CA GLY A 179 -0.19 18.25 4.08
C GLY A 179 1.19 18.75 4.49
N TYR A 180 1.83 17.99 5.38
CA TYR A 180 3.10 18.40 5.97
C TYR A 180 4.26 18.38 4.97
N PHE A 181 4.30 17.38 4.09
CA PHE A 181 5.32 17.20 3.05
C PHE A 181 4.91 17.71 1.67
N ALA A 182 4.07 18.75 1.61
CA ALA A 182 3.72 19.36 0.32
C ALA A 182 4.96 19.64 -0.53
N SER A 183 4.82 19.69 -1.83
CA SER A 183 5.89 19.64 -2.86
C SER A 183 7.10 20.56 -2.65
N THR A 184 6.94 21.62 -1.89
CA THR A 184 8.02 22.57 -1.58
C THR A 184 8.76 22.30 -0.28
N TYR A 185 8.29 21.34 0.55
CA TYR A 185 8.85 21.10 1.89
C TYR A 185 10.34 20.77 1.86
N PHE A 186 10.72 19.76 1.07
CA PHE A 186 12.11 19.31 0.99
C PHE A 186 13.01 20.33 0.35
N GLN A 187 12.53 21.06 -0.65
CA GLN A 187 13.28 22.16 -1.26
C GLN A 187 13.53 23.29 -0.28
N LYS A 188 12.51 23.71 0.47
CA LYS A 188 12.58 24.81 1.43
C LYS A 188 13.50 24.52 2.61
N HIS A 189 13.46 23.32 3.17
CA HIS A 189 14.13 22.97 4.41
C HIS A 189 15.47 22.27 4.20
N PHE A 190 15.65 21.56 3.11
CA PHE A 190 16.83 20.70 2.86
C PHE A 190 17.51 20.95 1.52
N GLN A 191 16.97 21.80 0.66
CA GLN A 191 17.45 22.03 -0.72
C GLN A 191 17.50 20.71 -1.52
N CYS A 192 16.50 19.86 -1.34
CA CYS A 192 16.33 18.56 -1.97
C CYS A 192 15.01 18.53 -2.73
N ASN A 193 14.94 17.73 -3.82
CA ASN A 193 13.73 17.60 -4.62
C ASN A 193 12.68 16.67 -3.98
N GLY A 194 13.07 15.84 -3.01
CA GLY A 194 12.19 14.94 -2.29
C GLY A 194 12.93 14.14 -1.23
N PHE A 195 12.21 13.25 -0.57
CA PHE A 195 12.74 12.47 0.56
C PHE A 195 13.95 11.60 0.18
N CYS A 196 13.89 10.90 -0.94
CA CYS A 196 15.00 10.05 -1.37
C CYS A 196 16.27 10.87 -1.67
N ASP A 197 16.11 12.10 -2.11
CA ASP A 197 17.21 13.03 -2.31
C ASP A 197 17.85 13.47 -0.98
N VAL A 198 17.04 13.66 0.06
CA VAL A 198 17.53 13.93 1.44
C VAL A 198 18.44 12.80 1.92
N ILE A 199 18.03 11.54 1.66
CA ILE A 199 18.85 10.36 2.00
C ILE A 199 20.17 10.37 1.22
N ARG A 200 20.13 10.57 -0.10
CA ARG A 200 21.30 10.55 -0.98
C ARG A 200 22.31 11.65 -0.63
N GLN A 201 21.82 12.79 -0.16
CA GLN A 201 22.66 13.92 0.29
C GLN A 201 23.15 13.78 1.73
N GLY A 202 22.82 12.67 2.43
CA GLY A 202 23.26 12.42 3.81
C GLY A 202 22.57 13.27 4.87
N LYS A 203 21.45 13.92 4.54
CA LYS A 203 20.69 14.83 5.42
C LYS A 203 19.57 14.15 6.21
N LEU A 204 19.52 12.80 6.21
CA LEU A 204 18.43 12.04 6.83
C LEU A 204 18.31 12.32 8.34
N LEU A 205 19.45 12.39 9.07
CA LEU A 205 19.42 12.66 10.51
C LEU A 205 18.86 14.04 10.83
N ASP A 206 19.21 15.04 10.02
CA ASP A 206 18.70 16.42 10.19
C ASP A 206 17.19 16.48 9.95
N LEU A 207 16.69 15.69 8.97
CA LEU A 207 15.25 15.53 8.75
C LEU A 207 14.57 14.85 9.95
N LEU A 208 15.13 13.75 10.46
CA LEU A 208 14.56 13.07 11.62
C LEU A 208 14.51 13.95 12.87
N ASP A 209 15.54 14.78 13.10
CA ASP A 209 15.57 15.76 14.19
C ASP A 209 14.47 16.82 14.05
N LYS A 210 14.29 17.32 12.82
CA LYS A 210 13.21 18.27 12.56
C LYS A 210 11.84 17.62 12.81
N LEU A 211 11.61 16.41 12.33
CA LEU A 211 10.36 15.69 12.57
C LEU A 211 10.13 15.37 14.06
N ALA A 212 11.21 15.07 14.82
CA ALA A 212 11.13 14.86 16.26
C ALA A 212 10.68 16.12 17.01
N SER A 213 11.00 17.32 16.48
CA SER A 213 10.55 18.59 17.05
C SER A 213 9.13 18.96 16.63
N ASP A 214 8.75 18.63 15.41
CA ASP A 214 7.48 19.06 14.81
C ASP A 214 6.32 18.12 15.14
N PHE A 215 6.60 16.83 15.36
CA PHE A 215 5.59 15.82 15.68
C PHE A 215 5.58 15.43 17.17
N ASN A 216 4.40 15.47 17.75
CA ASN A 216 4.20 15.17 19.16
C ASN A 216 4.06 13.64 19.39
N GLY A 217 5.04 12.84 18.97
CA GLY A 217 5.03 11.39 19.12
C GLY A 217 6.43 10.82 19.25
N LYS A 218 6.53 9.57 19.73
CA LYS A 218 7.82 8.92 19.97
C LYS A 218 8.50 8.34 18.71
N ILE A 219 7.80 8.32 17.58
CA ILE A 219 8.29 7.63 16.38
C ILE A 219 9.60 8.23 15.86
N PHE A 220 9.76 9.54 15.90
CA PHE A 220 10.97 10.25 15.46
C PHE A 220 11.92 10.61 16.61
N GLN A 221 11.49 10.42 17.88
CA GLN A 221 12.31 10.76 19.03
C GLN A 221 13.46 9.78 19.23
N TRP A 222 14.61 10.30 19.65
CA TRP A 222 15.77 9.51 20.04
C TRP A 222 15.65 9.07 21.50
N ASP A 223 16.14 7.87 21.79
CA ASP A 223 16.39 7.45 23.17
C ASP A 223 17.64 8.21 23.68
N LYS A 224 17.47 9.04 24.70
CA LYS A 224 18.54 9.92 25.22
C LYS A 224 19.81 9.17 25.62
N GLU A 225 19.67 7.93 26.09
CA GLU A 225 20.82 7.12 26.52
C GLU A 225 21.57 6.48 25.34
N LYS A 226 20.87 6.25 24.23
CA LYS A 226 21.41 5.52 23.06
C LYS A 226 21.67 6.40 21.85
N GLU A 227 21.20 7.63 21.87
CA GLU A 227 21.19 8.56 20.73
C GLU A 227 22.53 8.65 20.02
N VAL A 228 23.62 8.93 20.75
CA VAL A 228 24.95 9.12 20.16
C VAL A 228 25.42 7.87 19.44
N LYS A 229 25.19 6.68 20.03
CA LYS A 229 25.56 5.39 19.44
C LYS A 229 24.70 5.10 18.19
N GLU A 230 23.40 5.29 18.27
CA GLU A 230 22.47 5.06 17.18
C GLU A 230 22.80 5.95 15.98
N ARG A 231 22.95 7.26 16.20
CA ARG A 231 23.31 8.24 15.15
C ARG A 231 24.65 7.92 14.50
N THR A 232 25.65 7.55 15.29
CA THR A 232 26.96 7.15 14.76
C THR A 232 26.89 5.91 13.89
N SER A 233 26.10 4.93 14.29
CA SER A 233 25.87 3.70 13.51
C SER A 233 25.13 3.99 12.21
N ILE A 234 24.08 4.82 12.24
CA ILE A 234 23.33 5.24 11.04
C ILE A 234 24.24 5.98 10.05
N ARG A 235 25.10 6.90 10.51
CA ARG A 235 26.05 7.61 9.63
C ARG A 235 27.04 6.70 8.91
N LYS A 236 27.36 5.56 9.49
CA LYS A 236 28.28 4.56 8.89
C LYS A 236 27.59 3.63 7.91
N THR A 237 26.25 3.65 7.90
CA THR A 237 25.46 2.71 7.09
C THR A 237 25.24 3.26 5.68
N GLU A 238 25.38 2.44 4.67
CA GLU A 238 25.07 2.76 3.27
C GLU A 238 23.56 2.86 3.02
N ILE A 239 22.95 3.92 3.57
CA ILE A 239 21.48 4.14 3.50
C ILE A 239 21.01 4.45 2.07
N LYS A 240 21.93 4.77 1.15
CA LYS A 240 21.61 5.04 -0.27
C LYS A 240 20.85 3.91 -0.95
N TYR A 241 21.12 2.65 -0.57
CA TYR A 241 20.36 1.50 -1.07
C TYR A 241 18.87 1.60 -0.78
N LEU A 242 18.51 2.09 0.41
CA LEU A 242 17.10 2.31 0.76
C LEU A 242 16.47 3.38 -0.14
N ALA A 243 17.17 4.49 -0.41
CA ALA A 243 16.66 5.53 -1.30
C ALA A 243 16.45 5.00 -2.72
N ASN A 244 17.39 4.22 -3.23
CA ASN A 244 17.27 3.59 -4.55
C ASN A 244 16.09 2.63 -4.61
N TYR A 245 15.91 1.84 -3.56
CA TYR A 245 14.77 0.90 -3.46
C TYR A 245 13.42 1.63 -3.39
N LEU A 246 13.30 2.68 -2.55
CA LEU A 246 12.06 3.47 -2.41
C LEU A 246 11.70 4.25 -3.68
N ASP A 247 12.69 4.69 -4.46
CA ASP A 247 12.48 5.31 -5.77
C ASP A 247 12.26 4.29 -6.89
N ALA A 248 12.37 2.99 -6.58
CA ALA A 248 12.39 1.90 -7.57
C ALA A 248 13.43 2.09 -8.68
N ASN A 249 14.54 2.74 -8.38
CA ASN A 249 15.72 2.77 -9.24
C ASN A 249 16.43 1.41 -9.14
N ILE A 250 15.98 0.45 -9.93
CA ILE A 250 16.64 -0.84 -10.07
C ILE A 250 17.95 -0.59 -10.80
N GLU A 251 19.09 -1.02 -10.24
CA GLU A 251 20.46 -0.82 -10.70
C GLU A 251 20.83 -1.52 -12.00
N ASN A 252 19.98 -1.68 -12.96
CA ASN A 252 20.33 -2.17 -14.27
C ASN A 252 20.04 -1.13 -15.35
N ASN A 253 20.86 -0.05 -15.43
CA ASN A 253 21.05 0.82 -16.61
C ASN A 253 19.85 1.10 -17.54
N GLN A 254 18.62 0.79 -17.12
CA GLN A 254 17.40 1.21 -17.78
C GLN A 254 16.75 2.28 -16.94
N TYR A 255 16.71 3.48 -17.46
CA TYR A 255 15.87 4.55 -16.95
C TYR A 255 14.44 4.04 -16.91
N VAL A 256 14.01 3.56 -15.73
CA VAL A 256 12.61 3.19 -15.52
C VAL A 256 11.86 4.50 -15.37
N PHE A 257 11.17 4.94 -16.42
CA PHE A 257 10.31 6.13 -16.43
C PHE A 257 9.12 6.03 -15.46
N TRP A 258 8.95 4.91 -14.75
CA TRP A 258 7.81 4.60 -13.92
C TRP A 258 8.26 4.02 -12.58
N ARG A 259 7.88 4.66 -11.50
CA ARG A 259 8.07 4.08 -10.16
C ARG A 259 7.23 2.81 -10.03
N LEU A 260 7.81 1.71 -9.57
CA LEU A 260 7.11 0.43 -9.35
C LEU A 260 6.05 0.59 -8.27
N TYR A 261 6.45 1.10 -7.11
CA TYR A 261 5.52 1.35 -6.01
C TYR A 261 4.94 2.77 -6.12
N SER A 262 3.64 2.87 -5.82
CA SER A 262 2.95 4.13 -5.63
C SER A 262 2.45 4.17 -4.18
N PHE A 263 3.20 4.86 -3.32
CA PHE A 263 2.87 4.92 -1.90
C PHE A 263 1.55 5.65 -1.64
N SER A 264 1.13 6.55 -2.52
CA SER A 264 -0.20 7.16 -2.45
C SER A 264 -1.33 6.15 -2.66
N HIS A 265 -1.10 5.08 -3.44
CA HIS A 265 -2.06 4.01 -3.69
C HIS A 265 -1.95 2.85 -2.71
N LEU A 266 -0.78 2.60 -2.12
CA LEU A 266 -0.61 1.56 -1.10
C LEU A 266 -1.54 1.80 0.10
N PRO A 267 -2.10 0.76 0.71
CA PRO A 267 -2.87 0.89 1.94
C PRO A 267 -1.94 1.27 3.11
N VAL A 268 -2.45 2.03 4.08
CA VAL A 268 -1.66 2.44 5.26
C VAL A 268 -1.22 1.23 6.10
N GLU A 269 -1.95 0.14 6.04
CA GLU A 269 -1.65 -1.13 6.69
C GLU A 269 -0.31 -1.73 6.26
N VAL A 270 0.23 -1.31 5.12
CA VAL A 270 1.56 -1.75 4.66
C VAL A 270 2.65 -1.43 5.70
N ILE A 271 2.53 -0.32 6.40
CA ILE A 271 3.50 0.08 7.45
C ILE A 271 3.45 -0.91 8.62
N SER A 272 2.24 -1.29 9.05
CA SER A 272 2.03 -2.31 10.08
C SER A 272 2.58 -3.67 9.63
N SER A 273 2.27 -4.08 8.39
CA SER A 273 2.75 -5.35 7.83
C SER A 273 4.27 -5.42 7.73
N VAL A 274 4.92 -4.32 7.34
CA VAL A 274 6.40 -4.24 7.31
C VAL A 274 6.97 -4.40 8.72
N TYR A 275 6.40 -3.71 9.69
CA TYR A 275 6.83 -3.80 11.09
C TYR A 275 6.69 -5.24 11.62
N GLU A 276 5.57 -5.86 11.39
CA GLU A 276 5.29 -7.24 11.80
C GLU A 276 6.26 -8.24 11.16
N GLU A 277 6.41 -8.19 9.85
CA GLU A 277 7.22 -9.14 9.09
C GLU A 277 8.73 -9.01 9.36
N LEU A 278 9.22 -7.83 9.72
CA LEU A 278 10.62 -7.61 10.08
C LEU A 278 10.93 -7.96 11.54
N LEU A 279 9.92 -7.97 12.43
CA LEU A 279 10.07 -8.38 13.83
C LEU A 279 9.99 -9.91 14.03
N THR A 280 9.39 -10.66 13.11
CA THR A 280 9.12 -12.10 13.23
C THR A 280 10.37 -13.01 13.23
N ASP A 281 11.57 -12.47 13.26
CA ASP A 281 12.77 -13.25 13.60
C ASP A 281 12.73 -13.86 15.03
N SER A 282 11.83 -13.38 15.91
CA SER A 282 11.53 -14.01 17.19
C SER A 282 10.33 -14.96 17.01
N LYS A 283 10.56 -16.26 17.15
CA LYS A 283 9.56 -17.33 17.01
C LYS A 283 8.34 -17.21 17.96
N ASP A 284 8.34 -16.23 18.83
CA ASP A 284 7.37 -16.07 19.92
C ASP A 284 6.34 -14.95 19.67
N ILE A 285 6.43 -14.21 18.55
CA ILE A 285 5.49 -13.14 18.22
C ILE A 285 4.60 -13.60 17.07
N VAL A 286 3.30 -13.71 17.35
CA VAL A 286 2.27 -14.01 16.34
C VAL A 286 1.34 -12.82 16.24
N TYR A 287 1.24 -12.26 15.06
CA TYR A 287 0.30 -11.18 14.75
C TYR A 287 -1.03 -11.73 14.23
N THR A 288 -2.11 -11.02 14.54
CA THR A 288 -3.43 -11.40 14.06
C THR A 288 -3.56 -11.09 12.57
N PRO A 289 -3.85 -12.07 11.71
CA PRO A 289 -4.02 -11.83 10.28
C PRO A 289 -5.08 -10.76 9.98
N GLU A 290 -4.81 -9.91 9.01
CA GLU A 290 -5.68 -8.76 8.65
C GLU A 290 -7.14 -9.15 8.40
N MET A 291 -7.37 -10.33 7.80
CA MET A 291 -8.71 -10.85 7.56
C MET A 291 -9.48 -11.07 8.87
N ILE A 292 -8.81 -11.64 9.89
CA ILE A 292 -9.41 -11.87 11.22
C ILE A 292 -9.68 -10.52 11.90
N VAL A 293 -8.72 -9.58 11.83
CA VAL A 293 -8.91 -8.22 12.38
C VAL A 293 -10.12 -7.54 11.75
N SER A 294 -10.25 -7.59 10.43
CA SER A 294 -11.39 -7.00 9.72
C SER A 294 -12.70 -7.63 10.16
N THR A 295 -12.77 -8.97 10.24
CA THR A 295 -13.96 -9.69 10.71
C THR A 295 -14.34 -9.28 12.14
N LEU A 296 -13.38 -9.23 13.05
CA LEU A 296 -13.63 -8.85 14.44
C LEU A 296 -14.09 -7.39 14.56
N VAL A 297 -13.50 -6.47 13.79
CA VAL A 297 -13.93 -5.07 13.78
C VAL A 297 -15.34 -4.95 13.19
N ASP A 298 -15.67 -5.69 12.14
CA ASP A 298 -17.02 -5.70 11.57
C ASP A 298 -18.08 -6.21 12.56
N GLU A 299 -17.77 -7.26 13.32
CA GLU A 299 -18.67 -7.81 14.35
C GLU A 299 -18.80 -6.90 15.58
N CYS A 300 -17.69 -6.35 16.08
CA CYS A 300 -17.69 -5.51 17.28
C CYS A 300 -18.14 -4.06 17.02
N MET A 301 -17.96 -3.58 15.79
CA MET A 301 -18.26 -2.22 15.38
C MET A 301 -19.14 -2.23 14.11
N PRO A 302 -20.39 -2.74 14.19
CA PRO A 302 -21.30 -2.74 13.04
C PRO A 302 -21.55 -1.33 12.54
N LEU A 303 -21.92 -1.20 11.27
CA LEU A 303 -22.25 0.11 10.68
C LEU A 303 -23.44 0.75 11.41
N GLN A 304 -23.25 1.98 11.85
CA GLN A 304 -24.23 2.74 12.61
C GLN A 304 -24.05 4.24 12.39
N SER A 305 -24.97 5.04 12.91
CA SER A 305 -24.81 6.49 12.92
C SER A 305 -23.66 6.91 13.84
N PRO A 306 -22.92 8.00 13.50
CA PRO A 306 -21.83 8.50 14.32
C PRO A 306 -22.26 8.74 15.78
N GLN A 307 -21.46 8.27 16.72
CA GLN A 307 -21.67 8.50 18.15
C GLN A 307 -20.74 9.60 18.64
N LYS A 308 -21.26 10.51 19.46
CA LYS A 308 -20.43 11.48 20.17
C LYS A 308 -19.71 10.77 21.32
N ASP A 309 -18.49 11.21 21.61
CA ASP A 309 -17.68 10.72 22.73
C ASP A 309 -17.32 9.22 22.66
N PHE A 310 -17.27 8.66 21.45
CA PHE A 310 -16.81 7.30 21.25
C PHE A 310 -15.35 7.16 21.67
N LYS A 311 -15.07 6.14 22.51
CA LYS A 311 -13.72 5.84 22.99
C LYS A 311 -13.38 4.40 22.63
N LEU A 312 -12.20 4.22 22.07
CA LEU A 312 -11.66 2.92 21.72
C LEU A 312 -10.28 2.76 22.34
N ILE A 313 -10.03 1.60 22.92
CA ILE A 313 -8.73 1.24 23.46
C ILE A 313 -8.34 -0.15 22.97
N ASP A 314 -7.08 -0.27 22.56
CA ASP A 314 -6.42 -1.55 22.31
C ASP A 314 -5.25 -1.69 23.28
N VAL A 315 -5.39 -2.59 24.25
CA VAL A 315 -4.43 -2.80 25.35
C VAL A 315 -3.20 -3.60 24.92
N SER A 316 -3.24 -4.21 23.73
CA SER A 316 -2.19 -5.07 23.15
C SER A 316 -1.95 -4.72 21.70
N CYS A 317 -1.90 -3.43 21.36
CA CYS A 317 -2.03 -2.92 20.00
C CYS A 317 -0.99 -3.46 18.99
N GLY A 318 0.16 -3.97 19.43
CA GLY A 318 1.20 -4.47 18.53
C GLY A 318 1.58 -3.44 17.46
N SER A 319 1.35 -3.78 16.20
CA SER A 319 1.52 -2.89 15.04
C SER A 319 0.42 -1.83 14.88
N GLY A 320 -0.65 -1.91 15.67
CA GLY A 320 -1.79 -1.00 15.62
C GLY A 320 -2.84 -1.34 14.55
N ILE A 321 -2.80 -2.51 13.95
CA ILE A 321 -3.73 -2.90 12.86
C ILE A 321 -5.20 -2.81 13.26
N PHE A 322 -5.55 -3.20 14.50
CA PHE A 322 -6.91 -3.06 15.02
C PHE A 322 -7.34 -1.60 15.11
N LEU A 323 -6.46 -0.73 15.59
CA LEU A 323 -6.75 0.72 15.69
C LEU A 323 -6.93 1.34 14.30
N VAL A 324 -6.13 0.95 13.31
CA VAL A 324 -6.26 1.41 11.92
C VAL A 324 -7.61 0.97 11.33
N LYS A 325 -7.99 -0.29 11.49
CA LYS A 325 -9.28 -0.82 10.99
C LYS A 325 -10.47 -0.17 11.70
N ALA A 326 -10.40 -0.03 13.03
CA ALA A 326 -11.42 0.65 13.82
C ALA A 326 -11.55 2.13 13.43
N TYR A 327 -10.45 2.84 13.20
CA TYR A 327 -10.48 4.21 12.69
C TYR A 327 -11.19 4.29 11.33
N LYS A 328 -10.86 3.40 10.38
CA LYS A 328 -11.56 3.33 9.10
C LYS A 328 -13.05 3.09 9.27
N ARG A 329 -13.45 2.23 10.21
CA ARG A 329 -14.86 1.97 10.56
C ARG A 329 -15.54 3.23 11.11
N ILE A 330 -14.89 3.98 12.00
CA ILE A 330 -15.43 5.24 12.53
C ILE A 330 -15.62 6.28 11.41
N VAL A 331 -14.69 6.36 10.47
CA VAL A 331 -14.82 7.25 9.30
C VAL A 331 -16.00 6.84 8.41
N GLN A 332 -16.34 5.56 8.35
CA GLN A 332 -17.50 5.05 7.61
C GLN A 332 -18.84 5.34 8.31
N TRP A 333 -18.85 5.53 9.64
CA TRP A 333 -20.04 5.93 10.39
C TRP A 333 -20.47 7.35 10.04
#